data_f6c7273204464b529c5c9702f00038f4
#
_entry.id   f6c7273204464b529c5c9702f00038f4
#
_cell.length_a   1.000
_cell.length_b   1.000
_cell.length_c   1.000
_cell.angle_alpha   90.00
_cell.angle_beta   90.00
_cell.angle_gamma   90.00
#
_symmetry.space_group_name_H-M   'P 1'
#
loop_
_entity.id
_entity.type
_entity.pdbx_description
1 polymer ?
#
loop_
_entity_poly.entity_id
_entity_poly.type
_entity_poly.pdbx_seq_one_letter_code
_entity_poly.pdbx_strand_id
1 'polypeptide(L)'
;MKNEIMMSPTAPMAGQSMPQKLYGMLRLLDRIPHDLIALISRLSISAVFWQSGQTKVDGWHVTDNAVYLFETEYKLPFIDPWIAAHISAFAEHFFPLLLVLGFASRLSALALLGMTLVIEIFVYPDAWPTHGTWAVCFLVIIAGGPGRVSIDHFIARHFGRIAGGR
;
A
#
# COMPACT_ATOMS: atom_id res chain seq x y z
N MET A 1 -36.69 -56.97 34.25
CA MET A 1 -37.22 -55.65 33.78
C MET A 1 -36.03 -54.80 33.45
N LYS A 2 -35.67 -54.71 32.14
CA LYS A 2 -34.62 -53.84 31.64
C LYS A 2 -35.31 -52.62 31.08
N ASN A 3 -35.05 -51.44 31.69
CA ASN A 3 -35.43 -50.14 31.12
C ASN A 3 -34.43 -49.73 30.06
N GLU A 4 -34.78 -49.84 28.82
CA GLU A 4 -34.06 -49.18 27.72
C GLU A 4 -34.48 -47.73 27.71
N ILE A 5 -33.50 -46.88 28.06
CA ILE A 5 -33.59 -45.42 27.87
C ILE A 5 -33.40 -45.17 26.39
N MET A 6 -34.51 -44.89 25.72
CA MET A 6 -34.52 -44.48 24.31
C MET A 6 -33.96 -43.06 24.21
N MET A 7 -32.67 -42.94 23.81
CA MET A 7 -32.08 -41.64 23.46
C MET A 7 -32.74 -41.17 22.18
N SER A 8 -33.52 -40.11 22.30
CA SER A 8 -34.05 -39.36 21.16
C SER A 8 -32.89 -38.76 20.32
N PRO A 9 -32.86 -38.94 18.98
CA PRO A 9 -31.84 -38.33 18.15
C PRO A 9 -32.01 -36.82 18.19
N THR A 10 -30.99 -36.12 18.68
CA THR A 10 -30.90 -34.66 18.61
C THR A 10 -30.95 -34.24 17.15
N ALA A 11 -32.00 -33.51 16.77
CA ALA A 11 -32.13 -32.91 15.45
C ALA A 11 -30.90 -32.05 15.14
N PRO A 12 -30.31 -32.13 13.91
CA PRO A 12 -29.23 -31.27 13.53
C PRO A 12 -29.72 -29.82 13.58
N MET A 13 -29.02 -28.99 14.33
CA MET A 13 -29.24 -27.54 14.35
C MET A 13 -29.19 -27.06 12.91
N ALA A 14 -30.32 -26.68 12.36
CA ALA A 14 -30.42 -26.08 11.03
C ALA A 14 -29.62 -24.76 11.05
N GLY A 15 -28.41 -24.79 10.52
CA GLY A 15 -27.63 -23.61 10.30
C GLY A 15 -28.49 -22.62 9.50
N GLN A 16 -28.73 -21.43 10.05
CA GLN A 16 -29.49 -20.39 9.40
C GLN A 16 -28.82 -20.08 8.07
N SER A 17 -29.38 -20.58 6.99
CA SER A 17 -28.93 -20.30 5.64
C SER A 17 -29.14 -18.82 5.36
N MET A 18 -28.05 -18.08 5.15
CA MET A 18 -28.07 -16.67 4.78
C MET A 18 -29.03 -16.47 3.60
N PRO A 19 -29.95 -15.48 3.64
CA PRO A 19 -30.90 -15.26 2.55
C PRO A 19 -30.20 -15.15 1.22
N GLN A 20 -30.67 -15.84 0.19
CA GLN A 20 -30.04 -15.89 -1.14
C GLN A 20 -29.75 -14.51 -1.74
N LYS A 21 -30.57 -13.51 -1.45
CA LYS A 21 -30.35 -12.11 -1.87
C LYS A 21 -29.10 -11.50 -1.24
N LEU A 22 -28.84 -11.78 0.05
CA LEU A 22 -27.63 -11.30 0.73
C LEU A 22 -26.36 -11.99 0.18
N TYR A 23 -26.47 -13.29 -0.10
CA TYR A 23 -25.38 -14.04 -0.76
C TYR A 23 -25.07 -13.49 -2.15
N GLY A 24 -26.10 -13.08 -2.92
CA GLY A 24 -25.92 -12.45 -4.22
C GLY A 24 -25.24 -11.08 -4.15
N MET A 25 -25.57 -10.27 -3.14
CA MET A 25 -24.91 -8.98 -2.89
C MET A 25 -23.44 -9.15 -2.50
N LEU A 26 -23.14 -10.08 -1.60
CA LEU A 26 -21.75 -10.35 -1.18
C LEU A 26 -20.87 -10.80 -2.37
N ARG A 27 -21.41 -11.67 -3.24
CA ARG A 27 -20.72 -12.08 -4.48
C ARG A 27 -20.43 -10.92 -5.45
N LEU A 28 -21.18 -9.84 -5.41
CA LEU A 28 -20.87 -8.64 -6.19
C LEU A 28 -19.63 -7.94 -5.66
N LEU A 29 -19.42 -7.92 -4.35
CA LEU A 29 -18.21 -7.35 -3.73
C LEU A 29 -16.96 -8.19 -4.06
N ASP A 30 -17.10 -9.51 -4.15
CA ASP A 30 -16.00 -10.42 -4.56
C ASP A 30 -15.52 -10.16 -6.01
N ARG A 31 -16.32 -9.42 -6.81
CA ARG A 31 -15.98 -9.07 -8.19
C ARG A 31 -15.11 -7.83 -8.33
N ILE A 32 -14.82 -7.11 -7.22
CA ILE A 32 -13.93 -5.95 -7.29
C ILE A 32 -12.54 -6.45 -7.73
N PRO A 33 -12.07 -6.07 -8.92
CA PRO A 33 -10.81 -6.60 -9.41
C PRO A 33 -9.64 -6.00 -8.63
N HIS A 34 -8.66 -6.86 -8.30
CA HIS A 34 -7.41 -6.40 -7.69
C HIS A 34 -6.74 -5.28 -8.50
N ASP A 35 -6.82 -5.32 -9.82
CA ASP A 35 -6.27 -4.31 -10.72
C ASP A 35 -6.77 -2.89 -10.42
N LEU A 36 -8.06 -2.77 -10.10
CA LEU A 36 -8.67 -1.48 -9.73
C LEU A 36 -8.16 -1.02 -8.36
N ILE A 37 -8.10 -1.92 -7.38
CA ILE A 37 -7.62 -1.61 -6.03
C ILE A 37 -6.15 -1.18 -6.10
N ALA A 38 -5.32 -1.92 -6.83
CA ALA A 38 -3.91 -1.61 -7.01
C ALA A 38 -3.70 -0.26 -7.73
N LEU A 39 -4.49 0.03 -8.76
CA LEU A 39 -4.41 1.31 -9.48
C LEU A 39 -4.77 2.48 -8.56
N ILE A 40 -5.90 2.39 -7.84
CA ILE A 40 -6.31 3.43 -6.88
C ILE A 40 -5.25 3.60 -5.79
N SER A 41 -4.75 2.51 -5.21
CA SER A 41 -3.70 2.57 -4.19
C SER A 41 -2.45 3.28 -4.71
N ARG A 42 -1.99 2.94 -5.92
CA ARG A 42 -0.83 3.59 -6.54
C ARG A 42 -1.04 5.09 -6.74
N LEU A 43 -2.16 5.49 -7.33
CA LEU A 43 -2.45 6.90 -7.62
C LEU A 43 -2.63 7.71 -6.33
N SER A 44 -3.38 7.18 -5.36
CA SER A 44 -3.64 7.88 -4.10
C SER A 44 -2.37 8.11 -3.30
N ILE A 45 -1.57 7.06 -3.10
CA ILE A 45 -0.35 7.20 -2.29
C ILE A 45 0.73 7.99 -3.03
N SER A 46 0.80 7.89 -4.35
CA SER A 46 1.69 8.74 -5.15
C SER A 46 1.36 10.22 -5.02
N ALA A 47 0.08 10.56 -5.01
CA ALA A 47 -0.36 11.95 -4.84
C ALA A 47 0.04 12.51 -3.47
N VAL A 48 -0.09 11.71 -2.40
CA VAL A 48 0.33 12.10 -1.04
C VAL A 48 1.81 12.45 -1.00
N PHE A 49 2.67 11.52 -1.45
CA PHE A 49 4.11 11.72 -1.41
C PHE A 49 4.59 12.80 -2.38
N TRP A 50 3.99 12.89 -3.56
CA TRP A 50 4.30 13.97 -4.50
C TRP A 50 4.00 15.35 -3.90
N GLN A 51 2.82 15.53 -3.29
CA GLN A 51 2.47 16.78 -2.62
C GLN A 51 3.44 17.10 -1.47
N SER A 52 3.82 16.09 -0.69
CA SER A 52 4.84 16.25 0.36
C SER A 52 6.18 16.70 -0.21
N GLY A 53 6.64 16.09 -1.30
CA GLY A 53 7.87 16.48 -2.00
C GLY A 53 7.83 17.92 -2.49
N GLN A 54 6.71 18.37 -3.05
CA GLN A 54 6.55 19.74 -3.54
C GLN A 54 6.72 20.80 -2.44
N THR A 55 6.46 20.49 -1.19
CA THR A 55 6.69 21.43 -0.07
C THR A 55 8.18 21.63 0.25
N LYS A 56 9.05 20.77 -0.25
CA LYS A 56 10.47 20.73 0.07
C LYS A 56 11.35 21.37 -1.01
N VAL A 57 10.76 21.68 -2.17
CA VAL A 57 11.53 22.18 -3.31
C VAL A 57 10.97 23.50 -3.85
N ASP A 58 11.87 24.30 -4.41
CA ASP A 58 11.55 25.43 -5.29
C ASP A 58 12.24 25.18 -6.63
N GLY A 59 11.44 24.88 -7.65
CA GLY A 59 11.95 24.35 -8.91
C GLY A 59 12.71 23.03 -8.72
N TRP A 60 14.02 23.05 -8.95
CA TRP A 60 14.89 21.88 -8.82
C TRP A 60 15.77 21.88 -7.56
N HIS A 61 15.60 22.87 -6.69
CA HIS A 61 16.43 23.05 -5.51
C HIS A 61 15.63 22.74 -4.25
N VAL A 62 16.26 22.03 -3.31
CA VAL A 62 15.70 21.85 -1.95
C VAL A 62 15.81 23.18 -1.24
N THR A 63 14.70 23.61 -0.63
CA THR A 63 14.63 24.91 0.06
C THR A 63 15.37 24.87 1.40
N ASP A 64 15.90 26.02 1.83
CA ASP A 64 16.48 26.18 3.16
C ASP A 64 15.45 25.88 4.26
N ASN A 65 14.17 26.21 4.03
CA ASN A 65 13.08 25.88 4.94
C ASN A 65 12.92 24.38 5.12
N ALA A 66 13.10 23.58 4.06
CA ALA A 66 13.07 22.12 4.17
C ALA A 66 14.22 21.61 5.05
N VAL A 67 15.44 22.11 4.82
CA VAL A 67 16.60 21.75 5.65
C VAL A 67 16.37 22.13 7.10
N TYR A 68 15.88 23.35 7.36
CA TYR A 68 15.54 23.83 8.71
C TYR A 68 14.50 22.95 9.40
N LEU A 69 13.51 22.45 8.65
CA LEU A 69 12.48 21.54 9.19
C LEU A 69 13.12 20.22 9.68
N PHE A 70 14.06 19.67 8.90
CA PHE A 70 14.78 18.46 9.31
C PHE A 70 15.70 18.70 10.51
N GLU A 71 16.28 19.89 10.64
CA GLU A 71 17.15 20.27 11.76
C GLU A 71 16.37 20.50 13.06
N THR A 72 15.21 21.13 12.99
CA THR A 72 14.49 21.64 14.18
C THR A 72 13.32 20.79 14.60
N GLU A 73 12.59 20.19 13.66
CA GLU A 73 11.36 19.44 13.93
C GLU A 73 11.58 17.93 13.79
N TYR A 74 12.07 17.45 12.64
CA TYR A 74 12.17 16.01 12.39
C TYR A 74 13.32 15.35 13.14
N LYS A 75 14.45 16.01 13.30
CA LYS A 75 15.60 15.60 14.13
C LYS A 75 15.93 14.12 14.00
N LEU A 76 16.06 13.63 12.76
CA LEU A 76 16.34 12.23 12.51
C LEU A 76 17.70 11.83 13.13
N PRO A 77 17.76 10.70 13.89
CA PRO A 77 19.02 10.25 14.45
C PRO A 77 19.94 9.75 13.33
N PHE A 78 21.24 9.94 13.52
CA PHE A 78 22.31 9.37 12.68
C PHE A 78 22.42 9.89 11.25
N ILE A 79 21.64 10.88 10.85
CA ILE A 79 21.69 11.46 9.51
C ILE A 79 21.75 12.99 9.59
N ASP A 80 22.62 13.58 8.79
CA ASP A 80 22.72 15.04 8.68
C ASP A 80 21.41 15.62 8.11
N PRO A 81 20.86 16.73 8.67
CA PRO A 81 19.59 17.31 8.24
C PRO A 81 19.59 17.73 6.77
N TRP A 82 20.69 18.24 6.26
CA TRP A 82 20.82 18.62 4.86
C TRP A 82 20.70 17.38 3.95
N ILE A 83 21.42 16.30 4.30
CA ILE A 83 21.35 15.02 3.56
C ILE A 83 19.94 14.44 3.64
N ALA A 84 19.34 14.43 4.82
CA ALA A 84 17.99 13.90 5.03
C ALA A 84 16.94 14.64 4.20
N ALA A 85 17.00 15.98 4.16
CA ALA A 85 16.10 16.82 3.36
C ALA A 85 16.22 16.50 1.85
N HIS A 86 17.44 16.34 1.34
CA HIS A 86 17.69 16.05 -0.07
C HIS A 86 17.25 14.63 -0.45
N ILE A 87 17.55 13.62 0.38
CA ILE A 87 17.10 12.24 0.16
C ILE A 87 15.57 12.18 0.19
N SER A 88 14.94 12.87 1.15
CA SER A 88 13.48 12.92 1.26
C SER A 88 12.85 13.56 0.03
N ALA A 89 13.31 14.75 -0.35
CA ALA A 89 12.82 15.45 -1.53
C ALA A 89 12.95 14.60 -2.81
N PHE A 90 14.10 13.96 -3.00
CA PHE A 90 14.30 13.04 -4.12
C PHE A 90 13.35 11.84 -4.08
N ALA A 91 13.26 11.16 -2.95
CA ALA A 91 12.44 9.96 -2.79
C ALA A 91 10.94 10.26 -3.00
N GLU A 92 10.48 11.40 -2.50
CA GLU A 92 9.09 11.86 -2.60
C GLU A 92 8.67 12.30 -4.01
N HIS A 93 9.62 12.50 -4.92
CA HIS A 93 9.34 12.72 -6.35
C HIS A 93 9.57 11.45 -7.17
N PHE A 94 10.69 10.79 -6.96
CA PHE A 94 11.12 9.66 -7.78
C PHE A 94 10.21 8.44 -7.63
N PHE A 95 9.98 7.97 -6.41
CA PHE A 95 9.17 6.76 -6.21
C PHE A 95 7.68 6.94 -6.53
N PRO A 96 7.03 8.07 -6.22
CA PRO A 96 5.67 8.32 -6.69
C PRO A 96 5.54 8.29 -8.21
N LEU A 97 6.48 8.87 -8.94
CA LEU A 97 6.49 8.82 -10.40
C LEU A 97 6.54 7.37 -10.90
N LEU A 98 7.42 6.54 -10.32
CA LEU A 98 7.50 5.11 -10.66
C LEU A 98 6.19 4.37 -10.33
N LEU A 99 5.55 4.68 -9.19
CA LEU A 99 4.26 4.09 -8.83
C LEU A 99 3.14 4.49 -9.79
N VAL A 100 3.06 5.75 -10.21
CA VAL A 100 2.08 6.20 -11.21
C VAL A 100 2.25 5.43 -12.51
N LEU A 101 3.48 5.31 -13.01
CA LEU A 101 3.81 4.55 -14.22
C LEU A 101 3.61 3.03 -14.05
N GLY A 102 3.65 2.56 -12.82
CA GLY A 102 3.63 1.13 -12.51
C GLY A 102 4.92 0.43 -12.91
N PHE A 103 6.05 1.10 -12.73
CA PHE A 103 7.38 0.57 -13.02
C PHE A 103 8.14 0.35 -11.72
N ALA A 104 8.77 -0.83 -11.58
CA ALA A 104 9.42 -1.26 -10.34
C ALA A 104 8.55 -1.04 -9.09
N SER A 105 7.24 -1.25 -9.24
CA SER A 105 6.21 -0.78 -8.31
C SER A 105 6.37 -1.35 -6.91
N ARG A 106 6.76 -2.63 -6.79
CA ARG A 106 6.96 -3.27 -5.48
C ARG A 106 8.14 -2.67 -4.72
N LEU A 107 9.23 -2.36 -5.41
CA LEU A 107 10.41 -1.71 -4.82
C LEU A 107 10.09 -0.28 -4.40
N SER A 108 9.41 0.47 -5.25
CA SER A 108 8.98 1.84 -4.95
C SER A 108 8.04 1.89 -3.74
N ALA A 109 7.07 0.96 -3.68
CA ALA A 109 6.17 0.84 -2.55
C ALA A 109 6.92 0.45 -1.26
N LEU A 110 7.90 -0.44 -1.34
CA LEU A 110 8.72 -0.84 -0.20
C LEU A 110 9.58 0.33 0.30
N ALA A 111 10.18 1.11 -0.59
CA ALA A 111 10.99 2.28 -0.24
C ALA A 111 10.15 3.35 0.48
N LEU A 112 8.97 3.68 -0.05
CA LEU A 112 8.07 4.65 0.57
C LEU A 112 7.43 4.13 1.85
N LEU A 113 7.16 2.83 1.97
CA LEU A 113 6.74 2.22 3.24
C LEU A 113 7.84 2.35 4.30
N GLY A 114 9.10 2.08 3.93
CA GLY A 114 10.24 2.29 4.81
C GLY A 114 10.35 3.74 5.28
N MET A 115 10.17 4.70 4.37
CA MET A 115 10.13 6.12 4.71
C MET A 115 8.97 6.45 5.65
N THR A 116 7.76 5.91 5.39
CA THR A 116 6.59 6.07 6.28
C THR A 116 6.88 5.55 7.68
N LEU A 117 7.56 4.40 7.82
CA LEU A 117 7.95 3.85 9.12
C LEU A 117 8.95 4.75 9.85
N VAL A 118 9.90 5.34 9.13
CA VAL A 118 10.84 6.33 9.73
C VAL A 118 10.07 7.54 10.24
N ILE A 119 9.12 8.06 9.47
CA ILE A 119 8.29 9.21 9.88
C ILE A 119 7.44 8.85 11.10
N GLU A 120 6.80 7.67 11.11
CA GLU A 120 5.97 7.20 12.23
C GLU A 120 6.79 7.04 13.51
N ILE A 121 8.00 6.47 13.43
CA ILE A 121 8.78 6.14 14.63
C ILE A 121 9.50 7.37 15.18
N PHE A 122 10.04 8.25 14.32
CA PHE A 122 10.96 9.30 14.76
C PHE A 122 10.37 10.71 14.67
N VAL A 123 9.34 10.93 13.84
CA VAL A 123 8.83 12.28 13.56
C VAL A 123 7.44 12.47 14.15
N TYR A 124 6.50 11.60 13.81
CA TYR A 124 5.10 11.73 14.20
C TYR A 124 4.52 10.41 14.72
N PRO A 125 4.92 9.93 15.91
CA PRO A 125 4.49 8.64 16.45
C PRO A 125 2.98 8.54 16.72
N ASP A 126 2.29 9.67 16.85
CA ASP A 126 0.84 9.71 17.07
C ASP A 126 0.02 9.76 15.75
N ALA A 127 0.69 9.74 14.59
CA ALA A 127 0.03 9.85 13.28
C ALA A 127 -0.37 8.50 12.67
N TRP A 128 -0.40 7.44 13.45
CA TRP A 128 -0.76 6.09 13.01
C TRP A 128 -2.07 6.01 12.18
N PRO A 129 -3.16 6.73 12.51
CA PRO A 129 -4.36 6.70 11.69
C PRO A 129 -4.11 7.10 10.23
N THR A 130 -3.18 8.02 9.99
CA THR A 130 -2.77 8.47 8.66
C THR A 130 -1.75 7.50 8.04
N HIS A 131 -0.66 7.24 8.75
CA HIS A 131 0.42 6.40 8.24
C HIS A 131 0.01 4.93 8.08
N GLY A 132 -0.90 4.44 8.92
CA GLY A 132 -1.50 3.11 8.76
C GLY A 132 -2.31 2.98 7.47
N THR A 133 -3.07 4.02 7.06
CA THR A 133 -3.77 4.02 5.78
C THR A 133 -2.81 4.03 4.59
N TRP A 134 -1.69 4.75 4.68
CA TRP A 134 -0.63 4.72 3.66
C TRP A 134 0.01 3.34 3.58
N ALA A 135 0.29 2.74 4.73
CA ALA A 135 0.86 1.39 4.80
C ALA A 135 -0.04 0.35 4.12
N VAL A 136 -1.38 0.45 4.26
CA VAL A 136 -2.32 -0.43 3.55
C VAL A 136 -2.18 -0.29 2.04
N CYS A 137 -2.07 0.94 1.51
CA CYS A 137 -1.86 1.16 0.07
C CYS A 137 -0.56 0.49 -0.41
N PHE A 138 0.54 0.66 0.33
CA PHE A 138 1.81 0.03 -0.01
C PHE A 138 1.74 -1.49 0.06
N LEU A 139 1.12 -2.05 1.10
CA LEU A 139 0.99 -3.51 1.27
C LEU A 139 0.16 -4.14 0.16
N VAL A 140 -0.90 -3.48 -0.31
CA VAL A 140 -1.68 -3.92 -1.48
C VAL A 140 -0.78 -4.05 -2.71
N ILE A 141 0.10 -3.06 -2.96
CA ILE A 141 1.01 -3.06 -4.11
C ILE A 141 2.11 -4.12 -3.95
N ILE A 142 2.69 -4.24 -2.75
CA ILE A 142 3.78 -5.19 -2.47
C ILE A 142 3.28 -6.63 -2.57
N ALA A 143 2.16 -6.95 -1.95
CA ALA A 143 1.61 -8.30 -1.89
C ALA A 143 0.97 -8.71 -3.21
N GLY A 144 0.02 -7.90 -3.71
CA GLY A 144 -0.76 -8.24 -4.90
C GLY A 144 -0.13 -7.81 -6.23
N GLY A 145 0.89 -6.93 -6.18
CA GLY A 145 1.49 -6.34 -7.38
C GLY A 145 0.76 -5.10 -7.88
N PRO A 146 1.31 -4.47 -8.94
CA PRO A 146 0.82 -3.17 -9.44
C PRO A 146 -0.48 -3.21 -10.24
N GLY A 147 -1.01 -4.41 -10.52
CA GLY A 147 -2.15 -4.60 -11.39
C GLY A 147 -1.80 -4.60 -12.88
N ARG A 148 -2.80 -4.90 -13.72
CA ARG A 148 -2.62 -5.08 -15.17
C ARG A 148 -2.35 -3.76 -15.91
N VAL A 149 -2.77 -2.63 -15.35
CA VAL A 149 -2.50 -1.29 -15.89
C VAL A 149 -1.18 -0.79 -15.30
N SER A 150 -0.06 -1.40 -15.72
CA SER A 150 1.29 -1.07 -15.23
C SER A 150 2.36 -1.50 -16.23
N ILE A 151 3.48 -0.78 -16.25
CA ILE A 151 4.65 -1.14 -17.07
C ILE A 151 5.20 -2.50 -16.64
N ASP A 152 5.26 -2.78 -15.33
CA ASP A 152 5.70 -4.07 -14.80
C ASP A 152 4.91 -5.24 -15.40
N HIS A 153 3.59 -5.08 -15.57
CA HIS A 153 2.75 -6.10 -16.18
C HIS A 153 3.10 -6.33 -17.66
N PHE A 154 3.31 -5.25 -18.42
CA PHE A 154 3.69 -5.36 -19.84
C PHE A 154 5.04 -6.04 -20.00
N ILE A 155 6.02 -5.68 -19.17
CA ILE A 155 7.35 -6.31 -19.15
C ILE A 155 7.23 -7.79 -18.82
N ALA A 156 6.54 -8.16 -17.73
CA ALA A 156 6.36 -9.55 -17.31
C ALA A 156 5.68 -10.39 -18.41
N ARG A 157 4.67 -9.83 -19.06
CA ARG A 157 3.96 -10.50 -20.16
C ARG A 157 4.84 -10.69 -21.40
N HIS A 158 5.68 -9.72 -21.72
CA HIS A 158 6.59 -9.80 -22.86
C HIS A 158 7.68 -10.88 -22.64
N PHE A 159 8.35 -10.84 -21.49
CA PHE A 159 9.39 -11.81 -21.16
C PHE A 159 8.84 -13.20 -20.86
N GLY A 160 7.67 -13.32 -20.25
CA GLY A 160 7.00 -14.60 -20.02
C GLY A 160 6.65 -15.34 -21.33
N ARG A 161 6.33 -14.62 -22.40
CA ARG A 161 6.12 -15.21 -23.75
C ARG A 161 7.40 -15.74 -24.37
N ILE A 162 8.52 -15.05 -24.15
CA ILE A 162 9.84 -15.48 -24.66
C ILE A 162 10.32 -16.72 -23.92
N ALA A 163 10.11 -16.81 -22.62
CA ALA A 163 10.53 -17.94 -21.79
C ALA A 163 9.65 -19.21 -22.00
N GLY A 164 8.37 -19.04 -22.32
CA GLY A 164 7.41 -20.13 -22.56
C GLY A 164 7.41 -20.68 -23.99
N GLY A 165 8.18 -20.12 -24.90
CA GLY A 165 8.28 -20.51 -26.31
C GLY A 165 9.45 -21.47 -26.63
N ARG A 166 9.97 -22.19 -25.62
CA ARG A 166 10.98 -23.26 -25.81
C ARG A 166 10.41 -24.61 -25.49
#